data_a682f0a453dabb5c8cc209810c3b2b30
#
_entry.id   a682f0a453dabb5c8cc209810c3b2b30
#
_cell.length_a   1.000
_cell.length_b   1.000
_cell.length_c   1.000
_cell.angle_alpha   90.00
_cell.angle_beta   90.00
_cell.angle_gamma   90.00
#
_symmetry.space_group_name_H-M   'P 1'
#
loop_
_entity.id
_entity.type
_entity.pdbx_description
1 polymer ?
#
loop_
_entity_poly.entity_id
_entity_poly.type
_entity_poly.pdbx_seq_one_letter_code
_entity_poly.pdbx_strand_id
1 'polypeptide(L)'
;LLLTKEYVEFLVGRDGEFDQLVSSTIRRCKRTIRDDNSSLVLVLPYMTAEYRNNEQSFHEYYDEIEICLESAEKHFKSAHQVRNRSMVDRSDLVIFCVEHDSGGAYQTMQYAKKAGAKIMNLPDVPR
;
A
#
# COMPACT_ATOMS: atom_id res chain seq x y z
N LEU A 1 -0.04 15.29 -4.88
CA LEU A 1 1.29 14.78 -4.51
C LEU A 1 2.28 14.84 -5.67
N LEU A 2 1.90 14.37 -6.86
CA LEU A 2 2.82 14.33 -8.01
C LEU A 2 3.24 15.73 -8.49
N LEU A 3 2.40 16.74 -8.30
CA LEU A 3 2.68 18.10 -8.74
C LEU A 3 3.52 18.89 -7.75
N THR A 4 3.51 18.52 -6.47
CA THR A 4 4.09 19.34 -5.40
C THR A 4 5.31 18.71 -4.71
N LYS A 5 5.56 17.43 -4.90
CA LYS A 5 6.68 16.71 -4.27
C LYS A 5 7.80 16.46 -5.27
N GLU A 6 9.04 16.48 -4.80
CA GLU A 6 10.18 16.13 -5.63
C GLU A 6 10.17 14.66 -5.98
N TYR A 7 9.83 13.80 -5.04
CA TYR A 7 9.73 12.36 -5.23
C TYR A 7 8.70 11.77 -4.29
N VAL A 8 7.86 10.88 -4.81
CA VAL A 8 6.82 10.18 -4.04
C VAL A 8 6.98 8.67 -4.24
N GLU A 9 7.02 7.94 -3.14
CA GLU A 9 7.00 6.49 -3.16
C GLU A 9 5.64 6.03 -2.65
N PHE A 10 4.90 5.32 -3.50
CA PHE A 10 3.57 4.81 -3.15
C PHE A 10 3.70 3.34 -2.76
N LEU A 11 3.51 3.06 -1.47
CA LEU A 11 3.53 1.68 -0.95
C LEU A 11 2.11 1.12 -1.00
N VAL A 12 1.92 0.01 -1.69
CA VAL A 12 0.60 -0.61 -1.83
C VAL A 12 0.68 -2.10 -1.51
N GLY A 13 -0.46 -2.65 -1.09
CA GLY A 13 -0.67 -4.09 -1.01
C GLY A 13 -1.40 -4.59 -2.24
N ARG A 14 -1.92 -5.82 -2.15
CA ARG A 14 -2.69 -6.44 -3.22
C ARG A 14 -3.82 -7.32 -2.66
N ASP A 15 -4.30 -7.00 -1.46
CA ASP A 15 -5.20 -7.89 -0.72
C ASP A 15 -6.68 -7.67 -1.02
N GLY A 16 -7.05 -6.58 -1.69
CA GLY A 16 -8.46 -6.29 -1.94
C GLY A 16 -8.68 -5.30 -3.06
N GLU A 17 -9.95 -5.00 -3.30
CA GLU A 17 -10.36 -4.11 -4.39
C GLU A 17 -9.82 -2.70 -4.25
N PHE A 18 -9.74 -2.19 -3.02
CA PHE A 18 -9.22 -0.85 -2.79
C PHE A 18 -7.76 -0.75 -3.18
N ASP A 19 -6.94 -1.74 -2.80
CA ASP A 19 -5.52 -1.78 -3.19
C ASP A 19 -5.36 -1.74 -4.70
N GLN A 20 -6.17 -2.51 -5.42
CA GLN A 20 -6.10 -2.58 -6.87
C GLN A 20 -6.58 -1.28 -7.52
N LEU A 21 -7.61 -0.66 -6.98
CA LEU A 21 -8.11 0.63 -7.46
C LEU A 21 -7.04 1.73 -7.27
N VAL A 22 -6.41 1.76 -6.11
CA VAL A 22 -5.33 2.72 -5.83
C VAL A 22 -4.18 2.53 -6.80
N SER A 23 -3.72 1.28 -6.99
CA SER A 23 -2.61 0.99 -7.90
C SER A 23 -2.92 1.41 -9.33
N SER A 24 -4.11 1.10 -9.85
CA SER A 24 -4.49 1.47 -11.21
C SER A 24 -4.63 2.98 -11.37
N THR A 25 -5.11 3.67 -10.34
CA THR A 25 -5.23 5.13 -10.34
C THR A 25 -3.85 5.78 -10.35
N ILE A 26 -2.92 5.28 -9.54
CA ILE A 26 -1.54 5.79 -9.52
C ILE A 26 -0.87 5.60 -10.90
N ARG A 27 -1.02 4.44 -11.50
CA ARG A 27 -0.47 4.17 -12.84
C ARG A 27 -1.03 5.15 -13.87
N ARG A 28 -2.32 5.42 -13.82
CA ARG A 28 -2.96 6.37 -14.73
C ARG A 28 -2.41 7.79 -14.51
N CYS A 29 -2.26 8.22 -13.26
CA CYS A 29 -1.71 9.53 -12.93
C CYS A 29 -0.25 9.66 -13.40
N LYS A 30 0.55 8.61 -13.27
CA LYS A 30 1.93 8.61 -13.75
C LYS A 30 1.98 8.84 -15.26
N ARG A 31 1.07 8.22 -16.02
CA ARG A 31 1.03 8.39 -17.48
C ARG A 31 0.50 9.76 -17.93
N THR A 32 -0.44 10.32 -17.19
CA THR A 32 -1.19 11.50 -17.63
C THR A 32 -0.74 12.79 -16.98
N ILE A 33 -0.10 12.72 -15.82
CA ILE A 33 0.36 13.90 -15.08
C ILE A 33 1.88 13.98 -15.10
N ARG A 34 2.54 12.98 -14.49
CA ARG A 34 4.01 12.96 -14.39
C ARG A 34 4.48 11.57 -13.97
N ASP A 35 5.52 11.04 -14.63
CA ASP A 35 6.02 9.70 -14.35
C ASP A 35 7.47 9.65 -13.84
N ASP A 36 8.16 10.80 -13.81
CA ASP A 36 9.59 10.85 -13.47
C ASP A 36 9.87 11.07 -11.99
N ASN A 37 8.85 11.31 -11.18
CA ASN A 37 9.02 11.67 -9.78
C ASN A 37 8.32 10.71 -8.81
N SER A 38 7.98 9.50 -9.23
CA SER A 38 7.28 8.56 -8.36
C SER A 38 7.61 7.11 -8.66
N SER A 39 7.40 6.26 -7.67
CA SER A 39 7.53 4.82 -7.79
C SER A 39 6.32 4.15 -7.15
N LEU A 40 5.71 3.21 -7.86
CA LEU A 40 4.65 2.36 -7.34
C LEU A 40 5.30 1.07 -6.81
N VAL A 41 5.29 0.90 -5.49
CA VAL A 41 5.96 -0.20 -4.82
C VAL A 41 4.93 -1.16 -4.23
N LEU A 42 4.93 -2.40 -4.70
CA LEU A 42 4.12 -3.46 -4.09
C LEU A 42 4.88 -4.06 -2.92
N VAL A 43 4.27 -4.05 -1.74
CA VAL A 43 4.86 -4.66 -0.54
C VAL A 43 4.08 -5.93 -0.21
N LEU A 44 4.72 -7.07 -0.42
CA LEU A 44 4.12 -8.38 -0.15
C LEU A 44 4.43 -8.82 1.28
N PRO A 45 3.47 -9.51 1.95
CA PRO A 45 3.71 -10.01 3.31
C PRO A 45 4.70 -11.19 3.34
N TYR A 46 4.75 -11.94 2.24
CA TYR A 46 5.66 -13.06 2.01
C TYR A 46 5.68 -13.36 0.51
N MET A 47 6.49 -14.33 0.08
CA MET A 47 6.50 -14.76 -1.32
C MET A 47 5.18 -15.49 -1.63
N THR A 48 4.22 -14.79 -2.23
CA THR A 48 2.92 -15.38 -2.57
C THR A 48 3.02 -16.28 -3.80
N ALA A 49 2.11 -17.26 -3.89
CA ALA A 49 2.03 -18.11 -5.07
C ALA A 49 1.68 -17.30 -6.32
N GLU A 50 0.81 -16.30 -6.17
CA GLU A 50 0.43 -15.43 -7.28
C GLU A 50 1.64 -14.72 -7.87
N TYR A 51 2.48 -14.12 -7.03
CA TYR A 51 3.69 -13.45 -7.48
C TYR A 51 4.69 -14.43 -8.10
N ARG A 52 4.92 -15.56 -7.42
CA ARG A 52 5.86 -16.57 -7.91
C ARG A 52 5.50 -17.06 -9.29
N ASN A 53 4.20 -17.23 -9.57
CA ASN A 53 3.71 -17.75 -10.84
C ASN A 53 3.55 -16.69 -11.92
N ASN A 54 3.69 -15.40 -11.59
CA ASN A 54 3.44 -14.28 -12.50
C ASN A 54 4.47 -13.17 -12.35
N GLU A 55 5.73 -13.50 -12.06
CA GLU A 55 6.77 -12.51 -11.78
C GLU A 55 6.89 -11.45 -12.88
N GLN A 56 6.91 -11.87 -14.14
CA GLN A 56 7.04 -10.93 -15.25
C GLN A 56 5.90 -9.91 -15.28
N SER A 57 4.65 -10.40 -15.15
CA SER A 57 3.48 -9.52 -15.15
C SER A 57 3.51 -8.53 -14.00
N PHE A 58 3.96 -8.97 -12.82
CA PHE A 58 4.09 -8.10 -11.67
C PHE A 58 5.14 -7.02 -11.89
N HIS A 59 6.30 -7.37 -12.44
CA HIS A 59 7.36 -6.40 -12.71
C HIS A 59 7.03 -5.43 -13.84
N GLU A 60 6.13 -5.81 -14.72
CA GLU A 60 5.60 -4.89 -15.74
C GLU A 60 4.57 -3.92 -15.16
N TYR A 61 3.85 -4.33 -14.12
CA TYR A 61 2.79 -3.53 -13.51
C TYR A 61 3.31 -2.59 -12.43
N TYR A 62 4.15 -3.08 -11.53
CA TYR A 62 4.70 -2.30 -10.42
C TYR A 62 6.12 -1.87 -10.74
N ASP A 63 6.50 -0.68 -10.27
CA ASP A 63 7.87 -0.20 -10.45
C ASP A 63 8.86 -0.98 -9.61
N GLU A 64 8.46 -1.34 -8.39
CA GLU A 64 9.27 -2.16 -7.48
C GLU A 64 8.38 -3.16 -6.75
N ILE A 65 8.97 -4.29 -6.36
CA ILE A 65 8.31 -5.30 -5.56
C ILE A 65 9.21 -5.63 -4.38
N GLU A 66 8.66 -5.47 -3.16
CA GLU A 66 9.36 -5.79 -1.92
C GLU A 66 8.63 -6.91 -1.20
N ILE A 67 9.40 -7.78 -0.55
CA ILE A 67 8.86 -8.74 0.40
C ILE A 67 9.23 -8.24 1.78
N CYS A 68 8.23 -8.02 2.64
CA CYS A 68 8.45 -7.54 3.99
C CYS A 68 9.16 -8.62 4.80
N LEU A 69 10.41 -8.37 5.18
CA LEU A 69 11.23 -9.36 5.90
C LEU A 69 10.65 -9.69 7.27
N GLU A 70 10.08 -8.68 7.96
CA GLU A 70 9.49 -8.88 9.28
C GLU A 70 8.29 -9.81 9.23
N SER A 71 7.47 -9.73 8.18
CA SER A 71 6.26 -10.54 8.04
C SER A 71 6.50 -11.90 7.39
N ALA A 72 7.55 -12.02 6.57
CA ALA A 72 7.79 -13.23 5.78
C ALA A 72 8.04 -14.47 6.67
N GLU A 73 8.53 -14.27 7.88
CA GLU A 73 8.79 -15.34 8.84
C GLU A 73 7.59 -15.63 9.76
N LYS A 74 6.52 -14.85 9.65
CA LYS A 74 5.36 -15.00 10.51
C LYS A 74 4.36 -15.98 9.91
N HIS A 75 3.48 -16.53 10.76
CA HIS A 75 2.37 -17.31 10.30
C HIS A 75 1.52 -16.47 9.33
N PHE A 76 1.00 -17.08 8.27
CA PHE A 76 0.30 -16.33 7.21
C PHE A 76 -0.88 -15.49 7.75
N LYS A 77 -1.53 -15.92 8.84
CA LYS A 77 -2.64 -15.16 9.44
C LYS A 77 -2.19 -13.84 10.04
N SER A 78 -0.95 -13.73 10.51
CA SER A 78 -0.41 -12.50 11.09
C SER A 78 0.49 -11.74 10.13
N ALA A 79 0.95 -12.37 9.06
CA ALA A 79 1.89 -11.77 8.12
C ALA A 79 1.35 -10.49 7.48
N HIS A 80 0.07 -10.48 7.10
CA HIS A 80 -0.56 -9.31 6.48
C HIS A 80 -0.59 -8.11 7.44
N GLN A 81 -0.91 -8.34 8.73
CA GLN A 81 -0.92 -7.27 9.72
C GLN A 81 0.49 -6.76 10.01
N VAL A 82 1.47 -7.63 10.10
CA VAL A 82 2.88 -7.22 10.28
C VAL A 82 3.34 -6.36 9.11
N ARG A 83 3.04 -6.80 7.87
CA ARG A 83 3.35 -6.04 6.68
C ARG A 83 2.66 -4.66 6.70
N ASN A 84 1.37 -4.62 7.05
CA ASN A 84 0.61 -3.38 7.11
C ASN A 84 1.21 -2.38 8.12
N ARG A 85 1.60 -2.87 9.29
CA ARG A 85 2.25 -2.02 10.31
C ARG A 85 3.59 -1.48 9.83
N SER A 86 4.37 -2.31 9.14
CA SER A 86 5.63 -1.89 8.56
C SER A 86 5.43 -0.77 7.54
N MET A 87 4.40 -0.88 6.69
CA MET A 87 4.07 0.16 5.72
C MET A 87 3.67 1.47 6.42
N VAL A 88 2.87 1.39 7.47
CA VAL A 88 2.50 2.57 8.27
C VAL A 88 3.73 3.24 8.87
N ASP A 89 4.61 2.45 9.49
CA ASP A 89 5.77 2.97 10.21
C ASP A 89 6.74 3.73 9.29
N ARG A 90 6.79 3.37 8.03
CA ARG A 90 7.70 3.99 7.06
C ARG A 90 7.04 5.02 6.14
N SER A 91 5.79 5.34 6.36
CA SER A 91 5.03 6.27 5.51
C SER A 91 4.85 7.63 6.16
N ASP A 92 4.91 8.69 5.34
CA ASP A 92 4.66 10.06 5.77
C ASP A 92 3.17 10.37 5.83
N LEU A 93 2.38 9.69 5.01
CA LEU A 93 0.92 9.82 4.97
C LEU A 93 0.34 8.45 4.65
N VAL A 94 -0.68 8.04 5.40
CA VAL A 94 -1.39 6.77 5.18
C VAL A 94 -2.82 7.07 4.75
N ILE A 95 -3.23 6.49 3.64
CA ILE A 95 -4.57 6.68 3.08
C ILE A 95 -5.37 5.39 3.27
N PHE A 96 -6.54 5.52 3.88
CA PHE A 96 -7.46 4.41 4.14
C PHE A 96 -8.81 4.63 3.46
N CYS A 97 -9.53 3.55 3.26
CA CYS A 97 -10.96 3.58 2.89
C CYS A 97 -11.69 2.63 3.84
N VAL A 98 -11.96 3.10 5.05
CA VAL A 98 -12.54 2.30 6.14
C VAL A 98 -13.90 2.87 6.51
N GLU A 99 -14.95 2.07 6.34
CA GLU A 99 -16.33 2.45 6.66
C GLU A 99 -16.92 1.60 7.80
N HIS A 100 -16.23 0.52 8.19
CA HIS A 100 -16.71 -0.42 9.21
C HIS A 100 -15.75 -0.45 10.40
N ASP A 101 -16.26 -0.82 11.56
CA ASP A 101 -15.51 -0.89 12.81
C ASP A 101 -14.85 -2.26 13.03
N SER A 102 -14.50 -2.95 11.96
CA SER A 102 -13.87 -4.28 12.04
C SER A 102 -13.07 -4.57 10.77
N GLY A 103 -12.23 -5.60 10.85
CA GLY A 103 -11.44 -6.06 9.72
C GLY A 103 -10.01 -5.56 9.75
N GLY A 104 -9.22 -6.05 8.79
CA GLY A 104 -7.77 -5.78 8.73
C GLY A 104 -7.43 -4.32 8.52
N ALA A 105 -8.14 -3.66 7.60
CA ALA A 105 -7.91 -2.24 7.32
C ALA A 105 -8.26 -1.36 8.52
N TYR A 106 -9.35 -1.68 9.22
CA TYR A 106 -9.71 -0.98 10.45
C TYR A 106 -8.64 -1.15 11.52
N GLN A 107 -8.14 -2.36 11.72
CA GLN A 107 -7.09 -2.63 12.69
C GLN A 107 -5.81 -1.86 12.36
N THR A 108 -5.44 -1.80 11.09
CA THR A 108 -4.28 -1.03 10.64
C THR A 108 -4.49 0.46 10.90
N MET A 109 -5.68 0.98 10.64
CA MET A 109 -6.00 2.38 10.91
C MET A 109 -5.89 2.71 12.40
N GLN A 110 -6.38 1.81 13.27
CA GLN A 110 -6.24 1.99 14.73
C GLN A 110 -4.78 1.99 15.16
N TYR A 111 -3.97 1.11 14.60
CA TYR A 111 -2.53 1.09 14.84
C TYR A 111 -1.90 2.43 14.42
N ALA A 112 -2.22 2.92 13.23
CA ALA A 112 -1.68 4.17 12.71
C ALA A 112 -2.05 5.37 13.60
N LYS A 113 -3.28 5.41 14.08
CA LYS A 113 -3.73 6.46 15.02
C LYS A 113 -2.93 6.44 16.31
N LYS A 114 -2.70 5.26 16.89
CA LYS A 114 -1.91 5.12 18.11
C LYS A 114 -0.44 5.50 17.91
N ALA A 115 0.08 5.22 16.73
CA ALA A 115 1.46 5.56 16.38
C ALA A 115 1.67 7.03 16.05
N GLY A 116 0.59 7.81 15.98
CA GLY A 116 0.68 9.23 15.65
C GLY A 116 0.91 9.51 14.17
N ALA A 117 0.61 8.56 13.31
CA ALA A 117 0.79 8.72 11.86
C ALA A 117 -0.21 9.72 11.29
N LYS A 118 0.18 10.42 10.23
CA LYS A 118 -0.72 11.28 9.48
C LYS A 118 -1.64 10.41 8.63
N ILE A 119 -2.95 10.54 8.83
CA ILE A 119 -3.96 9.66 8.23
C ILE A 119 -4.97 10.46 7.42
N MET A 120 -5.36 9.90 6.29
CA MET A 120 -6.52 10.34 5.52
C MET A 120 -7.42 9.13 5.30
N ASN A 121 -8.65 9.17 5.82
CA ASN A 121 -9.65 8.14 5.56
C ASN A 121 -10.64 8.70 4.54
N LEU A 122 -10.71 8.13 3.36
CA LEU A 122 -11.48 8.69 2.25
C LEU A 122 -12.97 8.91 2.54
N PRO A 123 -13.68 8.01 3.25
CA PRO A 123 -15.08 8.28 3.60
C PRO A 123 -15.30 9.55 4.44
N ASP A 124 -14.27 10.00 5.16
CA ASP A 124 -14.34 11.18 6.04
C ASP A 124 -13.96 12.47 5.31
N VAL A 125 -13.50 12.37 4.07
CA VAL A 125 -13.06 13.54 3.31
C VAL A 125 -14.28 14.20 2.64
N PRO A 126 -14.48 15.51 2.79
CA PRO A 126 -15.59 16.23 2.11
C PRO A 126 -15.47 16.09 0.60
N ARG A 127 -16.63 15.90 -0.04
CA ARG A 127 -16.72 15.80 -1.50
C ARG A 127 -16.82 17.17 -2.15
#